data_32fe8a7c0818179efd5a718498f0f3dd
#
_entry.id   32fe8a7c0818179efd5a718498f0f3dd
#
_cell.length_a   1.000
_cell.length_b   1.000
_cell.length_c   1.000
_cell.angle_alpha   90.00
_cell.angle_beta   90.00
_cell.angle_gamma   90.00
#
_symmetry.space_group_name_H-M   'P 1'
#
loop_
_entity.id
_entity.type
_entity.pdbx_description
1 polymer ?
#
loop_
_entity_poly.entity_id
_entity_poly.type
_entity_poly.pdbx_seq_one_letter_code
_entity_poly.pdbx_strand_id
1 'polypeptide(L)'
;MKITDKNIAIFKKWYIKDCTVRNKDFFHFSVRNIKESRKASVIDENTVTKGEVGIYLDGSPDDCISLQPLKNMGQLYIGSASYNSYDEVVCVDDEGYVYSRSCKYDSREKKIPFGIDGPLRNIITKIKNISGRLYIVGYNNSVGYRDGVNDWQSLCLNLPVFDYSKEKGRFGDEFKLRDIDGFSYDDLYVVGGKGYVWHFSGAEWEQINFPSNIYLETVCCAGDGYVYISGQSGILFKGRGNKWEKVSAGGYSLPFEDIVWHAGKVWCTSDYGLWCLDGDTLIPVDLPSEIAVAVGHLSVGDGVMLMAGMYGAAWHDGQEWHLLFNSVEWQSDDEAED
;
A
#
# COMPACT_ATOMS: atom_id res chain seq x y z
N MET A 1 14.81 18.25 -6.32
CA MET A 1 15.76 17.39 -7.08
C MET A 1 15.66 17.73 -8.56
N LYS A 2 16.76 17.76 -9.33
CA LYS A 2 16.70 17.97 -10.78
C LYS A 2 16.83 16.61 -11.48
N ILE A 3 15.77 16.18 -12.17
CA ILE A 3 15.76 14.91 -12.91
C ILE A 3 16.53 15.11 -14.22
N THR A 4 17.48 14.22 -14.50
CA THR A 4 18.28 14.22 -15.75
C THR A 4 17.59 13.42 -16.86
N ASP A 5 17.98 13.60 -18.11
CA ASP A 5 17.43 12.86 -19.25
C ASP A 5 17.58 11.34 -19.08
N LYS A 6 18.67 10.86 -18.46
CA LYS A 6 18.88 9.46 -18.09
C LYS A 6 17.78 8.94 -17.18
N ASN A 7 17.38 9.73 -16.20
CA ASN A 7 16.35 9.39 -15.23
C ASN A 7 14.93 9.47 -15.82
N ILE A 8 14.69 10.47 -16.70
CA ILE A 8 13.45 10.57 -17.47
C ILE A 8 13.20 9.30 -18.29
N ALA A 9 14.22 8.76 -18.93
CA ALA A 9 14.13 7.54 -19.72
C ALA A 9 13.65 6.31 -18.94
N ILE A 10 13.84 6.29 -17.60
CA ILE A 10 13.29 5.25 -16.73
C ILE A 10 11.76 5.40 -16.69
N PHE A 11 11.25 6.59 -16.34
CA PHE A 11 9.81 6.80 -16.14
C PHE A 11 8.99 6.73 -17.43
N LYS A 12 9.57 6.98 -18.60
CA LYS A 12 8.91 6.78 -19.91
C LYS A 12 8.42 5.36 -20.16
N LYS A 13 9.01 4.36 -19.49
CA LYS A 13 8.75 2.92 -19.70
C LYS A 13 7.91 2.26 -18.61
N TRP A 14 7.59 2.98 -17.54
CA TRP A 14 7.02 2.36 -16.36
C TRP A 14 5.86 3.17 -15.76
N TYR A 15 4.74 2.47 -15.45
CA TYR A 15 3.67 2.98 -14.59
C TYR A 15 3.99 2.69 -13.13
N ILE A 16 3.73 3.65 -12.25
CA ILE A 16 3.74 3.43 -10.80
C ILE A 16 2.47 2.67 -10.41
N LYS A 17 2.61 1.74 -9.48
CA LYS A 17 1.50 0.91 -8.97
C LYS A 17 1.36 0.95 -7.45
N ASP A 18 2.41 1.31 -6.72
CA ASP A 18 2.41 1.44 -5.27
C ASP A 18 3.67 2.19 -4.84
N CYS A 19 3.70 2.71 -3.60
CA CYS A 19 4.85 3.45 -3.09
C CYS A 19 5.10 3.19 -1.61
N THR A 20 6.34 3.42 -1.17
CA THR A 20 6.70 3.38 0.24
C THR A 20 7.79 4.39 0.58
N VAL A 21 7.65 5.01 1.76
CA VAL A 21 8.68 5.83 2.37
C VAL A 21 9.62 4.91 3.15
N ARG A 22 10.91 4.88 2.80
CA ARG A 22 11.93 4.22 3.59
C ARG A 22 12.46 5.15 4.68
N ASN A 23 12.79 6.38 4.31
CA ASN A 23 13.06 7.51 5.18
C ASN A 23 12.76 8.80 4.41
N LYS A 24 12.90 9.97 5.04
CA LYS A 24 12.58 11.28 4.46
C LYS A 24 13.36 11.62 3.17
N ASP A 25 14.49 10.97 2.93
CA ASP A 25 15.37 11.21 1.78
C ASP A 25 15.36 10.05 0.77
N PHE A 26 14.63 8.94 1.06
CA PHE A 26 14.62 7.76 0.22
C PHE A 26 13.22 7.18 0.04
N PHE A 27 12.72 7.25 -1.19
CA PHE A 27 11.41 6.78 -1.61
C PHE A 27 11.51 5.61 -2.57
N HIS A 28 10.58 4.67 -2.46
CA HIS A 28 10.54 3.52 -3.35
C HIS A 28 9.16 3.35 -3.98
N PHE A 29 9.14 2.82 -5.19
CA PHE A 29 7.94 2.62 -5.98
C PHE A 29 7.93 1.21 -6.58
N SER A 30 6.81 0.53 -6.54
CA SER A 30 6.57 -0.59 -7.41
C SER A 30 6.09 -0.06 -8.77
N VAL A 31 6.66 -0.60 -9.84
CA VAL A 31 6.37 -0.16 -11.20
C VAL A 31 6.04 -1.33 -12.11
N ARG A 32 5.33 -1.03 -13.21
CA ARG A 32 4.90 -1.99 -14.21
C ARG A 32 5.26 -1.49 -15.61
N ASN A 33 5.80 -2.37 -16.46
CA ASN A 33 6.20 -1.99 -17.82
C ASN A 33 4.98 -1.60 -18.70
N ILE A 34 5.01 -0.39 -19.29
CA ILE A 34 3.90 0.17 -20.06
C ILE A 34 3.63 -0.64 -21.33
N LYS A 35 4.67 -0.90 -22.14
CA LYS A 35 4.54 -1.57 -23.44
C LYS A 35 4.03 -3.01 -23.30
N GLU A 36 4.52 -3.72 -22.30
CA GLU A 36 4.08 -5.08 -22.00
C GLU A 36 2.64 -5.08 -21.45
N SER A 37 2.29 -4.10 -20.59
CA SER A 37 0.94 -3.94 -20.02
C SER A 37 -0.14 -3.73 -21.08
N ARG A 38 0.16 -2.94 -22.13
CA ARG A 38 -0.78 -2.69 -23.25
C ARG A 38 -1.05 -3.93 -24.08
N LYS A 39 -0.17 -4.95 -24.04
CA LYS A 39 -0.27 -6.20 -24.79
C LYS A 39 -0.79 -7.37 -23.97
N ALA A 40 -0.69 -7.28 -22.65
CA ALA A 40 -1.09 -8.37 -21.76
C ALA A 40 -2.62 -8.43 -21.60
N SER A 41 -3.17 -9.64 -21.62
CA SER A 41 -4.52 -9.90 -21.12
C SER A 41 -4.51 -10.01 -19.59
N VAL A 42 -5.68 -9.93 -18.96
CA VAL A 42 -5.82 -10.10 -17.49
C VAL A 42 -5.28 -11.46 -17.01
N ILE A 43 -5.26 -12.46 -17.87
CA ILE A 43 -4.77 -13.82 -17.55
C ILE A 43 -3.23 -13.89 -17.55
N ASP A 44 -2.56 -12.95 -18.23
CA ASP A 44 -1.11 -12.98 -18.43
C ASP A 44 -0.36 -11.98 -17.54
N GLU A 45 -0.90 -11.63 -16.38
CA GLU A 45 -0.32 -10.65 -15.46
C GLU A 45 1.15 -10.96 -15.13
N ASN A 46 1.48 -12.23 -14.92
CA ASN A 46 2.84 -12.66 -14.59
C ASN A 46 3.84 -12.49 -15.75
N THR A 47 3.37 -12.28 -16.97
CA THR A 47 4.24 -12.06 -18.14
C THR A 47 4.71 -10.62 -18.25
N VAL A 48 3.99 -9.69 -17.62
CA VAL A 48 4.37 -8.27 -17.58
C VAL A 48 5.49 -8.05 -16.58
N THR A 49 6.60 -7.49 -17.04
CA THR A 49 7.72 -7.15 -16.17
C THR A 49 7.30 -6.05 -15.19
N LYS A 50 7.51 -6.30 -13.92
CA LYS A 50 7.41 -5.33 -12.81
C LYS A 50 8.81 -4.82 -12.48
N GLY A 51 8.89 -3.86 -11.57
CA GLY A 51 10.16 -3.36 -11.08
C GLY A 51 10.03 -2.65 -9.74
N GLU A 52 11.15 -2.49 -9.11
CA GLU A 52 11.33 -1.60 -7.96
C GLU A 52 12.16 -0.40 -8.42
N VAL A 53 11.66 0.81 -8.16
CA VAL A 53 12.38 2.06 -8.40
C VAL A 53 12.65 2.73 -7.06
N GLY A 54 13.91 3.01 -6.79
CA GLY A 54 14.33 3.82 -5.64
C GLY A 54 14.74 5.22 -6.07
N ILE A 55 14.27 6.25 -5.35
CA ILE A 55 14.68 7.65 -5.52
C ILE A 55 15.31 8.15 -4.23
N TYR A 56 16.57 8.55 -4.30
CA TYR A 56 17.34 9.10 -3.20
C TYR A 56 17.56 10.61 -3.39
N LEU A 57 17.01 11.44 -2.49
CA LEU A 57 17.00 12.90 -2.65
C LEU A 57 18.40 13.52 -2.51
N ASP A 58 19.25 12.97 -1.64
CA ASP A 58 20.61 13.44 -1.39
C ASP A 58 21.64 12.88 -2.39
N GLY A 59 21.19 12.05 -3.34
CA GLY A 59 22.04 11.47 -4.37
C GLY A 59 22.51 12.51 -5.40
N SER A 60 23.60 12.19 -6.10
CA SER A 60 23.97 12.98 -7.26
C SER A 60 22.88 12.90 -8.34
N PRO A 61 22.67 13.95 -9.15
CA PRO A 61 21.59 13.96 -10.16
C PRO A 61 21.59 12.75 -11.12
N ASP A 62 22.77 12.16 -11.36
CA ASP A 62 22.90 10.99 -12.25
C ASP A 62 22.68 9.64 -11.55
N ASP A 63 22.85 9.57 -10.23
CA ASP A 63 22.81 8.34 -9.46
C ASP A 63 21.72 8.35 -8.35
N CYS A 64 20.82 9.33 -8.38
CA CYS A 64 19.74 9.45 -7.40
C CYS A 64 18.57 8.49 -7.67
N ILE A 65 18.54 7.80 -8.81
CA ILE A 65 17.46 6.87 -9.18
C ILE A 65 18.06 5.49 -9.54
N SER A 66 17.47 4.46 -8.96
CA SER A 66 17.77 3.07 -9.28
C SER A 66 16.53 2.35 -9.78
N LEU A 67 16.68 1.41 -10.70
CA LEU A 67 15.62 0.53 -11.18
C LEU A 67 16.08 -0.92 -11.14
N GLN A 68 15.30 -1.76 -10.46
CA GLN A 68 15.47 -3.21 -10.47
C GLN A 68 14.28 -3.87 -11.16
N PRO A 69 14.43 -4.40 -12.39
CA PRO A 69 13.37 -5.16 -13.06
C PRO A 69 13.10 -6.50 -12.37
N LEU A 70 11.83 -6.82 -12.19
CA LEU A 70 11.33 -8.05 -11.55
C LEU A 70 10.43 -8.80 -12.54
N LYS A 71 10.94 -9.92 -13.08
CA LYS A 71 10.19 -10.78 -14.02
C LYS A 71 9.49 -11.91 -13.26
N ASN A 72 8.42 -12.44 -13.84
CA ASN A 72 7.66 -13.57 -13.30
C ASN A 72 7.13 -13.29 -11.88
N MET A 73 6.55 -12.13 -11.69
CA MET A 73 5.81 -11.73 -10.49
C MET A 73 4.42 -11.26 -10.90
N GLY A 74 3.43 -11.56 -10.06
CA GLY A 74 2.05 -11.10 -10.21
C GLY A 74 1.87 -9.61 -9.88
N GLN A 75 0.73 -9.25 -9.31
CA GLN A 75 0.51 -7.88 -8.82
C GLN A 75 1.49 -7.57 -7.69
N LEU A 76 2.28 -6.50 -7.85
CA LEU A 76 3.36 -6.17 -6.94
C LEU A 76 2.94 -5.12 -5.92
N TYR A 77 3.16 -5.42 -4.66
CA TYR A 77 3.05 -4.51 -3.51
C TYR A 77 4.43 -4.18 -2.99
N ILE A 78 4.62 -2.98 -2.40
CA ILE A 78 5.90 -2.53 -1.90
C ILE A 78 5.78 -1.98 -0.48
N GLY A 79 6.75 -2.29 0.37
CA GLY A 79 6.84 -1.76 1.72
C GLY A 79 8.27 -1.64 2.19
N SER A 80 8.50 -0.80 3.18
CA SER A 80 9.78 -0.65 3.86
C SER A 80 9.73 -1.28 5.25
N ALA A 81 10.85 -1.80 5.74
CA ALA A 81 10.98 -2.32 7.09
C ALA A 81 12.24 -1.79 7.76
N SER A 82 12.14 -1.45 9.04
CA SER A 82 13.26 -0.99 9.88
C SER A 82 13.35 -1.73 11.21
N TYR A 83 12.61 -2.82 11.35
CA TYR A 83 12.56 -3.65 12.55
C TYR A 83 13.86 -4.48 12.72
N ASN A 84 14.33 -4.66 13.95
CA ASN A 84 15.55 -5.42 14.29
C ASN A 84 16.81 -4.97 13.53
N SER A 85 16.99 -3.68 13.28
CA SER A 85 18.12 -3.12 12.51
C SER A 85 18.13 -3.52 11.02
N TYR A 86 17.07 -4.11 10.51
CA TYR A 86 16.83 -4.20 9.08
C TYR A 86 16.34 -2.84 8.58
N ASP A 87 17.05 -2.32 7.58
CA ASP A 87 16.61 -1.15 6.82
C ASP A 87 16.56 -1.59 5.36
N GLU A 88 15.37 -1.96 4.92
CA GLU A 88 15.14 -2.61 3.64
C GLU A 88 13.85 -2.15 2.96
N VAL A 89 13.82 -2.28 1.65
CA VAL A 89 12.59 -2.30 0.87
C VAL A 89 12.26 -3.74 0.48
N VAL A 90 10.99 -4.08 0.54
CA VAL A 90 10.48 -5.42 0.24
C VAL A 90 9.35 -5.30 -0.77
N CYS A 91 9.48 -6.00 -1.88
CA CYS A 91 8.42 -6.20 -2.86
C CYS A 91 7.84 -7.60 -2.69
N VAL A 92 6.53 -7.68 -2.62
CA VAL A 92 5.81 -8.95 -2.52
C VAL A 92 4.71 -8.95 -3.59
N ASP A 93 4.59 -10.04 -4.34
CA ASP A 93 3.44 -10.16 -5.24
C ASP A 93 2.24 -10.81 -4.55
N ASP A 94 1.09 -10.76 -5.21
CA ASP A 94 -0.17 -11.29 -4.71
C ASP A 94 -0.12 -12.79 -4.37
N GLU A 95 0.80 -13.56 -4.98
CA GLU A 95 1.02 -14.97 -4.69
C GLU A 95 2.06 -15.24 -3.59
N GLY A 96 2.75 -14.20 -3.10
CA GLY A 96 3.75 -14.30 -2.03
C GLY A 96 5.18 -14.55 -2.51
N TYR A 97 5.53 -14.30 -3.78
CA TYR A 97 6.92 -14.21 -4.19
C TYR A 97 7.54 -12.91 -3.67
N VAL A 98 8.77 -13.00 -3.15
CA VAL A 98 9.43 -11.91 -2.45
C VAL A 98 10.72 -11.51 -3.13
N TYR A 99 10.93 -10.21 -3.26
CA TYR A 99 12.22 -9.59 -3.54
C TYR A 99 12.50 -8.55 -2.47
N SER A 100 13.71 -8.51 -1.94
CA SER A 100 14.10 -7.52 -0.95
C SER A 100 15.47 -6.92 -1.25
N ARG A 101 15.64 -5.67 -0.84
CA ARG A 101 16.85 -4.89 -1.06
C ARG A 101 17.18 -4.03 0.16
N SER A 102 18.44 -4.07 0.56
CA SER A 102 19.04 -3.23 1.59
C SER A 102 20.40 -2.73 1.13
N CYS A 103 21.12 -2.00 1.99
CA CYS A 103 22.53 -1.68 1.72
C CYS A 103 23.46 -2.90 1.76
N LYS A 104 23.01 -4.05 2.29
CA LYS A 104 23.81 -5.27 2.49
C LYS A 104 23.50 -6.38 1.50
N TYR A 105 22.33 -6.37 0.90
CA TYR A 105 21.87 -7.43 -0.02
C TYR A 105 20.82 -6.91 -0.99
N ASP A 106 20.65 -7.64 -2.07
CA ASP A 106 19.70 -7.44 -3.15
C ASP A 106 19.39 -8.81 -3.73
N SER A 107 18.24 -9.40 -3.42
CA SER A 107 17.93 -10.76 -3.84
C SER A 107 16.44 -11.11 -3.80
N ARG A 108 16.11 -12.13 -4.61
CA ARG A 108 14.86 -12.87 -4.42
C ARG A 108 14.97 -13.77 -3.20
N GLU A 109 13.88 -13.86 -2.47
CA GLU A 109 13.74 -14.69 -1.30
C GLU A 109 12.91 -15.94 -1.56
N LYS A 110 12.81 -16.80 -0.55
CA LYS A 110 11.83 -17.87 -0.55
C LYS A 110 10.43 -17.27 -0.57
N LYS A 111 9.53 -17.94 -1.27
CA LYS A 111 8.10 -17.62 -1.25
C LYS A 111 7.57 -17.64 0.19
N ILE A 112 6.67 -16.72 0.52
CA ILE A 112 5.99 -16.70 1.81
C ILE A 112 5.32 -18.06 2.06
N PRO A 113 5.48 -18.67 3.25
CA PRO A 113 4.87 -19.98 3.55
C PRO A 113 3.34 -19.92 3.38
N PHE A 114 2.84 -20.85 2.57
CA PHE A 114 1.41 -20.95 2.22
C PHE A 114 0.76 -22.14 2.93
N GLY A 115 -0.43 -21.93 3.46
CA GLY A 115 -1.24 -22.99 4.08
C GLY A 115 -2.18 -22.46 5.16
N ILE A 116 -3.07 -23.31 5.67
CA ILE A 116 -4.08 -22.95 6.68
C ILE A 116 -3.43 -22.33 7.94
N ASP A 117 -2.30 -22.86 8.36
CA ASP A 117 -1.56 -22.39 9.53
C ASP A 117 -0.45 -21.39 9.16
N GLY A 118 -0.24 -21.14 7.86
CA GLY A 118 0.77 -20.24 7.35
C GLY A 118 0.38 -18.76 7.46
N PRO A 119 1.34 -17.86 7.26
CA PRO A 119 1.09 -16.42 7.16
C PRO A 119 0.27 -16.06 5.92
N LEU A 120 0.32 -16.88 4.87
CA LEU A 120 -0.44 -16.72 3.64
C LEU A 120 -1.36 -17.92 3.42
N ARG A 121 -2.68 -17.66 3.32
CA ARG A 121 -3.74 -18.68 3.11
C ARG A 121 -4.39 -18.57 1.73
N ASN A 122 -4.23 -17.42 1.06
CA ASN A 122 -4.71 -17.12 -0.29
C ASN A 122 -3.87 -15.95 -0.85
N ILE A 123 -4.40 -15.11 -1.72
CA ILE A 123 -3.69 -13.96 -2.30
C ILE A 123 -3.51 -12.84 -1.29
N ILE A 124 -2.42 -12.11 -1.44
CA ILE A 124 -2.13 -10.86 -0.71
C ILE A 124 -2.93 -9.72 -1.33
N THR A 125 -3.42 -8.82 -0.50
CA THR A 125 -4.16 -7.62 -0.90
C THR A 125 -3.49 -6.32 -0.47
N LYS A 126 -2.66 -6.36 0.57
CA LYS A 126 -1.92 -5.20 1.08
C LYS A 126 -0.65 -5.63 1.82
N ILE A 127 0.35 -4.76 1.75
CA ILE A 127 1.55 -4.80 2.58
C ILE A 127 1.67 -3.44 3.30
N LYS A 128 2.02 -3.44 4.58
CA LYS A 128 2.09 -2.20 5.36
C LYS A 128 3.17 -2.26 6.43
N ASN A 129 3.88 -1.15 6.60
CA ASN A 129 4.81 -0.96 7.72
C ASN A 129 4.02 -0.46 8.94
N ILE A 130 4.11 -1.18 10.04
CA ILE A 130 3.54 -0.77 11.34
C ILE A 130 4.65 -0.84 12.38
N SER A 131 5.01 0.32 12.92
CA SER A 131 6.09 0.43 13.93
C SER A 131 7.42 -0.18 13.47
N GLY A 132 7.76 -0.03 12.19
CA GLY A 132 8.99 -0.55 11.59
C GLY A 132 8.93 -2.01 11.11
N ARG A 133 7.92 -2.78 11.52
CA ARG A 133 7.70 -4.16 11.10
C ARG A 133 6.76 -4.20 9.89
N LEU A 134 7.06 -5.05 8.93
CA LEU A 134 6.26 -5.20 7.72
C LEU A 134 5.22 -6.31 7.88
N TYR A 135 3.97 -5.99 7.58
CA TYR A 135 2.83 -6.89 7.64
C TYR A 135 2.25 -7.14 6.25
N ILE A 136 1.69 -8.32 6.04
CA ILE A 136 0.86 -8.65 4.89
C ILE A 136 -0.54 -9.01 5.37
N VAL A 137 -1.54 -8.66 4.58
CA VAL A 137 -2.90 -9.20 4.71
C VAL A 137 -3.42 -9.66 3.37
N GLY A 138 -4.44 -10.50 3.40
CA GLY A 138 -5.03 -11.00 2.18
C GLY A 138 -6.26 -11.87 2.38
N TYR A 139 -6.69 -12.49 1.30
CA TYR A 139 -7.86 -13.35 1.31
C TYR A 139 -7.62 -14.61 2.15
N ASN A 140 -8.74 -15.23 2.54
CA ASN A 140 -8.83 -16.30 3.50
C ASN A 140 -8.31 -15.91 4.90
N ASN A 141 -8.48 -14.61 5.22
CA ASN A 141 -8.00 -14.00 6.44
C ASN A 141 -6.50 -14.28 6.69
N SER A 142 -5.71 -14.14 5.63
CA SER A 142 -4.26 -14.18 5.72
C SER A 142 -3.78 -12.95 6.50
N VAL A 143 -2.98 -13.17 7.54
CA VAL A 143 -2.25 -12.12 8.25
C VAL A 143 -0.88 -12.67 8.62
N GLY A 144 0.16 -11.97 8.22
CA GLY A 144 1.53 -12.34 8.54
C GLY A 144 2.42 -11.13 8.73
N TYR A 145 3.56 -11.34 9.32
CA TYR A 145 4.58 -10.31 9.45
C TYR A 145 5.98 -10.84 9.13
N ARG A 146 6.84 -9.93 8.71
CA ARG A 146 8.22 -10.21 8.39
C ARG A 146 9.10 -10.05 9.63
N ASP A 147 9.89 -11.08 9.91
CA ASP A 147 10.87 -11.06 11.02
C ASP A 147 12.33 -11.04 10.51
N GLY A 148 12.51 -11.19 9.20
CA GLY A 148 13.81 -11.11 8.54
C GLY A 148 13.80 -11.70 7.12
N VAL A 149 14.99 -11.81 6.54
CA VAL A 149 15.16 -12.39 5.21
C VAL A 149 14.74 -13.86 5.22
N ASN A 150 13.84 -14.24 4.33
CA ASN A 150 13.21 -15.56 4.25
C ASN A 150 12.41 -15.97 5.52
N ASP A 151 12.07 -15.03 6.38
CA ASP A 151 11.41 -15.29 7.64
C ASP A 151 10.10 -14.50 7.77
N TRP A 152 8.99 -15.21 7.56
CA TRP A 152 7.64 -14.71 7.68
C TRP A 152 6.87 -15.52 8.71
N GLN A 153 6.29 -14.84 9.67
CA GLN A 153 5.53 -15.41 10.78
C GLN A 153 4.03 -15.25 10.56
N SER A 154 3.27 -16.28 10.93
CA SER A 154 1.81 -16.25 10.89
C SER A 154 1.25 -15.48 12.08
N LEU A 155 0.31 -14.58 11.81
CA LEU A 155 -0.54 -13.92 12.81
C LEU A 155 -2.02 -14.26 12.58
N CYS A 156 -2.30 -15.33 11.86
CA CYS A 156 -3.67 -15.73 11.53
C CYS A 156 -4.46 -16.24 12.75
N LEU A 157 -3.78 -16.81 13.75
CA LEU A 157 -4.34 -17.27 15.05
C LEU A 157 -5.77 -17.82 14.92
N ASN A 158 -6.72 -17.25 15.66
CA ASN A 158 -8.13 -17.60 15.71
C ASN A 158 -9.00 -16.96 14.61
N LEU A 159 -8.39 -16.28 13.62
CA LEU A 159 -9.16 -15.77 12.48
C LEU A 159 -9.82 -16.92 11.70
N PRO A 160 -11.10 -16.79 11.32
CA PRO A 160 -11.80 -17.80 10.53
C PRO A 160 -11.04 -18.16 9.25
N VAL A 161 -11.07 -19.41 8.85
CA VAL A 161 -10.43 -19.92 7.65
C VAL A 161 -11.42 -20.73 6.83
N PHE A 162 -11.45 -20.53 5.51
CA PHE A 162 -12.19 -21.36 4.58
C PHE A 162 -11.31 -22.53 4.14
N ASP A 163 -11.68 -23.73 4.54
CA ASP A 163 -10.97 -24.95 4.16
C ASP A 163 -11.55 -25.56 2.88
N TYR A 164 -10.94 -25.24 1.75
CA TYR A 164 -11.37 -25.74 0.44
C TYR A 164 -11.42 -27.28 0.33
N SER A 165 -10.74 -28.01 1.23
CA SER A 165 -10.77 -29.47 1.24
C SER A 165 -12.02 -30.03 1.92
N LYS A 166 -12.62 -29.28 2.82
CA LYS A 166 -13.76 -29.71 3.66
C LYS A 166 -15.06 -29.00 3.32
N GLU A 167 -14.96 -27.75 2.87
CA GLU A 167 -16.11 -26.90 2.66
C GLU A 167 -16.57 -26.94 1.21
N LYS A 168 -17.85 -27.28 1.03
CA LYS A 168 -18.53 -27.18 -0.27
C LYS A 168 -19.30 -25.87 -0.28
N GLY A 169 -18.84 -24.90 -1.03
CA GLY A 169 -19.54 -23.64 -1.12
C GLY A 169 -18.73 -22.55 -1.80
N ARG A 170 -19.28 -21.34 -1.75
CA ARG A 170 -18.63 -20.16 -2.31
C ARG A 170 -17.83 -19.49 -1.21
N PHE A 171 -16.58 -19.16 -1.49
CA PHE A 171 -15.74 -18.33 -0.66
C PHE A 171 -16.44 -16.99 -0.37
N GLY A 172 -16.73 -16.74 0.90
CA GLY A 172 -17.54 -15.61 1.34
C GLY A 172 -16.74 -14.31 1.53
N ASP A 173 -17.47 -13.21 1.74
CA ASP A 173 -16.87 -11.90 1.97
C ASP A 173 -16.18 -11.82 3.34
N GLU A 174 -16.58 -12.64 4.30
CA GLU A 174 -15.98 -12.78 5.65
C GLU A 174 -14.52 -13.25 5.63
N PHE A 175 -14.05 -13.76 4.50
CA PHE A 175 -12.67 -14.21 4.31
C PHE A 175 -11.81 -13.26 3.48
N LYS A 176 -12.30 -12.03 3.19
CA LYS A 176 -11.63 -11.10 2.28
C LYS A 176 -11.09 -9.89 3.02
N LEU A 177 -9.95 -10.04 3.70
CA LEU A 177 -9.25 -8.90 4.24
C LEU A 177 -8.67 -8.03 3.12
N ARG A 178 -8.68 -6.71 3.32
CA ARG A 178 -8.26 -5.70 2.36
C ARG A 178 -7.08 -4.87 2.85
N ASP A 179 -7.09 -4.47 4.12
CA ASP A 179 -6.05 -3.61 4.68
C ASP A 179 -5.81 -3.92 6.16
N ILE A 180 -4.65 -3.49 6.66
CA ILE A 180 -4.20 -3.59 8.05
C ILE A 180 -3.55 -2.30 8.47
N ASP A 181 -3.76 -1.88 9.73
CA ASP A 181 -2.96 -0.86 10.38
C ASP A 181 -2.92 -1.10 11.89
N GLY A 182 -2.05 -0.38 12.61
CA GLY A 182 -1.90 -0.56 14.05
C GLY A 182 -1.27 0.63 14.76
N PHE A 183 -1.59 0.78 16.03
CA PHE A 183 -0.91 1.71 16.92
C PHE A 183 0.44 1.16 17.40
N SER A 184 0.56 -0.17 17.43
CA SER A 184 1.76 -0.93 17.79
C SER A 184 1.65 -2.35 17.21
N TYR A 185 2.67 -3.19 17.42
CA TYR A 185 2.66 -4.60 16.98
C TYR A 185 1.68 -5.49 17.77
N ASP A 186 1.13 -5.01 18.90
CA ASP A 186 0.14 -5.69 19.74
C ASP A 186 -1.21 -4.95 19.78
N ASP A 187 -1.42 -3.94 18.97
CA ASP A 187 -2.69 -3.20 18.83
C ASP A 187 -2.94 -2.95 17.32
N LEU A 188 -3.48 -3.98 16.63
CA LEU A 188 -3.66 -3.99 15.18
C LEU A 188 -5.14 -4.09 14.82
N TYR A 189 -5.50 -3.48 13.70
CA TYR A 189 -6.82 -3.58 13.08
C TYR A 189 -6.69 -4.10 11.65
N VAL A 190 -7.53 -5.09 11.29
CA VAL A 190 -7.69 -5.54 9.91
C VAL A 190 -9.14 -5.35 9.47
N VAL A 191 -9.31 -4.97 8.22
CA VAL A 191 -10.63 -4.67 7.64
C VAL A 191 -10.81 -5.36 6.30
N GLY A 192 -12.07 -5.63 5.95
CA GLY A 192 -12.41 -6.16 4.64
C GLY A 192 -13.87 -6.57 4.54
N GLY A 193 -14.21 -7.25 3.46
CA GLY A 193 -15.54 -7.77 3.22
C GLY A 193 -16.67 -6.79 3.55
N LYS A 194 -17.81 -7.30 3.94
CA LYS A 194 -19.00 -6.51 4.28
C LYS A 194 -19.04 -6.15 5.76
N GLY A 195 -18.25 -5.13 6.17
CA GLY A 195 -18.21 -4.64 7.54
C GLY A 195 -17.39 -5.53 8.47
N TYR A 196 -16.50 -6.38 7.95
CA TYR A 196 -15.64 -7.23 8.78
C TYR A 196 -14.45 -6.43 9.27
N VAL A 197 -14.43 -6.19 10.57
CA VAL A 197 -13.36 -5.52 11.31
C VAL A 197 -12.91 -6.44 12.44
N TRP A 198 -11.61 -6.67 12.52
CA TRP A 198 -10.99 -7.44 13.61
C TRP A 198 -9.92 -6.61 14.28
N HIS A 199 -9.83 -6.72 15.59
CA HIS A 199 -8.85 -6.08 16.45
C HIS A 199 -7.97 -7.12 17.11
N PHE A 200 -6.66 -6.97 17.01
CA PHE A 200 -5.67 -7.77 17.71
C PHE A 200 -5.15 -7.00 18.92
N SER A 201 -5.28 -7.60 20.10
CA SER A 201 -4.90 -7.00 21.40
C SER A 201 -3.62 -7.62 21.98
N GLY A 202 -2.74 -8.15 21.13
CA GLY A 202 -1.48 -8.79 21.52
C GLY A 202 -1.57 -10.29 21.80
N ALA A 203 -2.78 -10.87 21.92
CA ALA A 203 -2.98 -12.28 22.20
C ALA A 203 -3.81 -12.98 21.12
N GLU A 204 -4.97 -12.43 20.78
CA GLU A 204 -5.91 -12.99 19.82
C GLU A 204 -6.67 -11.90 19.09
N TRP A 205 -7.32 -12.27 17.98
CA TRP A 205 -8.20 -11.41 17.23
C TRP A 205 -9.61 -11.44 17.79
N GLU A 206 -10.20 -10.27 18.03
CA GLU A 206 -11.59 -10.09 18.38
C GLU A 206 -12.34 -9.41 17.25
N GLN A 207 -13.50 -9.96 16.87
CA GLN A 207 -14.34 -9.31 15.87
C GLN A 207 -15.05 -8.10 16.48
N ILE A 208 -14.89 -6.96 15.85
CA ILE A 208 -15.54 -5.70 16.25
C ILE A 208 -16.97 -5.68 15.72
N ASN A 209 -17.91 -5.25 16.57
CA ASN A 209 -19.28 -4.96 16.15
C ASN A 209 -19.33 -3.64 15.39
N PHE A 210 -19.07 -3.70 14.07
CA PHE A 210 -19.00 -2.56 13.21
C PHE A 210 -20.38 -2.13 12.71
N PRO A 211 -20.75 -0.81 12.71
CA PRO A 211 -22.12 -0.35 12.47
C PRO A 211 -22.54 -0.29 10.99
N SER A 212 -21.88 -1.06 10.12
CA SER A 212 -22.15 -1.06 8.69
C SER A 212 -21.81 -2.41 8.06
N ASN A 213 -22.51 -2.72 6.96
CA ASN A 213 -22.28 -3.92 6.15
C ASN A 213 -21.80 -3.59 4.73
N ILE A 214 -21.18 -2.42 4.54
CA ILE A 214 -20.54 -2.05 3.27
C ILE A 214 -19.21 -2.77 3.11
N TYR A 215 -18.71 -2.87 1.88
CA TYR A 215 -17.33 -3.30 1.66
C TYR A 215 -16.36 -2.28 2.23
N LEU A 216 -15.43 -2.75 3.07
CA LEU A 216 -14.39 -1.94 3.67
C LEU A 216 -13.11 -2.09 2.84
N GLU A 217 -12.40 -0.98 2.62
CA GLU A 217 -11.27 -0.93 1.71
C GLU A 217 -9.94 -0.60 2.41
N THR A 218 -9.94 0.39 3.31
CA THR A 218 -8.70 0.80 3.96
C THR A 218 -8.90 1.22 5.41
N VAL A 219 -7.85 1.10 6.23
CA VAL A 219 -7.82 1.43 7.66
C VAL A 219 -6.59 2.25 8.01
N CYS A 220 -6.75 3.20 8.94
CA CYS A 220 -5.67 4.01 9.50
C CYS A 220 -5.83 4.11 11.02
N CYS A 221 -4.81 3.71 11.77
CA CYS A 221 -4.67 3.95 13.19
C CYS A 221 -3.98 5.31 13.40
N ALA A 222 -4.77 6.34 13.65
CA ALA A 222 -4.33 7.72 13.62
C ALA A 222 -3.66 8.17 14.93
N GLY A 223 -2.78 9.15 14.83
CA GLY A 223 -2.07 9.69 15.99
C GLY A 223 -2.95 10.46 17.01
N ASP A 224 -4.23 10.69 16.69
CA ASP A 224 -5.24 11.20 17.64
C ASP A 224 -5.85 10.09 18.53
N GLY A 225 -5.41 8.83 18.33
CA GLY A 225 -5.84 7.66 19.10
C GLY A 225 -7.13 7.01 18.57
N TYR A 226 -7.68 7.47 17.45
CA TYR A 226 -8.81 6.83 16.79
C TYR A 226 -8.37 6.00 15.58
N VAL A 227 -9.23 5.07 15.22
CA VAL A 227 -9.11 4.29 13.99
C VAL A 227 -10.08 4.86 12.96
N TYR A 228 -9.59 5.10 11.76
CA TYR A 228 -10.40 5.54 10.63
C TYR A 228 -10.50 4.41 9.61
N ILE A 229 -11.71 4.11 9.17
CA ILE A 229 -12.00 3.03 8.22
C ILE A 229 -12.82 3.60 7.08
N SER A 230 -12.37 3.42 5.84
CA SER A 230 -13.18 3.75 4.69
C SER A 230 -13.76 2.50 4.01
N GLY A 231 -14.85 2.72 3.31
CA GLY A 231 -15.48 1.72 2.49
C GLY A 231 -15.96 2.29 1.16
N GLN A 232 -16.86 1.55 0.54
CA GLN A 232 -17.44 1.91 -0.75
C GLN A 232 -17.89 3.37 -0.80
N SER A 233 -17.71 4.03 -1.96
CA SER A 233 -18.13 5.41 -2.22
C SER A 233 -17.51 6.45 -1.29
N GLY A 234 -16.33 6.19 -0.71
CA GLY A 234 -15.62 7.13 0.15
C GLY A 234 -16.31 7.40 1.50
N ILE A 235 -17.18 6.50 1.95
CA ILE A 235 -17.74 6.59 3.31
C ILE A 235 -16.59 6.40 4.31
N LEU A 236 -16.51 7.28 5.30
CA LEU A 236 -15.49 7.26 6.34
C LEU A 236 -16.13 7.11 7.72
N PHE A 237 -15.62 6.16 8.49
CA PHE A 237 -15.95 5.95 9.89
C PHE A 237 -14.75 6.26 10.76
N LYS A 238 -15.02 6.76 11.98
CA LYS A 238 -14.07 6.99 13.04
C LYS A 238 -14.50 6.23 14.29
N GLY A 239 -13.59 5.60 14.98
CA GLY A 239 -13.93 4.89 16.22
C GLY A 239 -12.75 4.20 16.87
N ARG A 240 -13.06 3.43 17.93
CA ARG A 240 -12.13 2.51 18.59
C ARG A 240 -12.91 1.44 19.38
N GLY A 241 -12.43 0.20 19.35
CA GLY A 241 -13.16 -0.92 19.94
C GLY A 241 -14.58 -1.03 19.33
N ASN A 242 -15.60 -0.99 20.17
CA ASN A 242 -17.00 -1.11 19.73
C ASN A 242 -17.74 0.24 19.63
N LYS A 243 -17.02 1.37 19.61
CA LYS A 243 -17.63 2.73 19.49
C LYS A 243 -17.22 3.33 18.16
N TRP A 244 -18.16 3.45 17.25
CA TRP A 244 -17.94 3.94 15.90
C TRP A 244 -18.98 4.98 15.51
N GLU A 245 -18.55 6.00 14.81
CA GLU A 245 -19.39 7.02 14.19
C GLU A 245 -19.03 7.21 12.71
N LYS A 246 -20.00 7.62 11.93
CA LYS A 246 -19.78 7.94 10.53
C LYS A 246 -19.40 9.42 10.41
N VAL A 247 -18.17 9.68 9.96
CA VAL A 247 -17.63 11.03 9.80
C VAL A 247 -17.99 11.61 8.44
N SER A 248 -17.88 10.81 7.36
CA SER A 248 -18.28 11.25 6.03
C SER A 248 -19.39 10.36 5.48
N ALA A 249 -20.40 10.99 4.91
CA ALA A 249 -21.48 10.27 4.22
C ALA A 249 -21.04 9.64 2.91
N GLY A 250 -19.83 9.95 2.41
CA GLY A 250 -19.39 9.55 1.10
C GLY A 250 -20.02 10.43 0.01
N GLY A 251 -20.36 9.82 -1.11
CA GLY A 251 -20.87 10.53 -2.29
C GLY A 251 -19.83 10.61 -3.40
N TYR A 252 -18.68 10.01 -3.16
CA TYR A 252 -17.64 9.83 -4.17
C TYR A 252 -17.96 8.60 -5.03
N SER A 253 -17.58 8.66 -6.29
CA SER A 253 -17.83 7.55 -7.23
C SER A 253 -16.94 6.33 -6.97
N LEU A 254 -15.79 6.52 -6.33
CA LEU A 254 -14.84 5.45 -5.99
C LEU A 254 -14.53 5.42 -4.48
N PRO A 255 -14.11 4.27 -3.96
CA PRO A 255 -13.53 4.18 -2.62
C PRO A 255 -12.18 4.92 -2.56
N PHE A 256 -11.69 5.16 -1.34
CA PHE A 256 -10.32 5.59 -1.14
C PHE A 256 -9.36 4.40 -1.28
N GLU A 257 -8.22 4.63 -1.94
CA GLU A 257 -7.13 3.66 -2.08
C GLU A 257 -6.33 3.56 -0.78
N ASP A 258 -6.01 4.71 -0.19
CA ASP A 258 -5.29 4.80 1.06
C ASP A 258 -5.85 5.87 1.99
N ILE A 259 -5.79 5.58 3.30
CA ILE A 259 -5.96 6.56 4.38
C ILE A 259 -4.69 6.53 5.22
N VAL A 260 -4.16 7.73 5.53
CA VAL A 260 -2.96 7.86 6.38
C VAL A 260 -3.11 8.99 7.38
N TRP A 261 -2.36 8.91 8.48
CA TRP A 261 -2.18 10.00 9.42
C TRP A 261 -0.85 10.70 9.16
N HIS A 262 -0.92 12.00 8.87
CA HIS A 262 0.28 12.80 8.65
C HIS A 262 0.05 14.25 9.11
N ALA A 263 1.06 14.84 9.75
CA ALA A 263 1.05 16.24 10.22
C ALA A 263 -0.22 16.64 11.02
N GLY A 264 -0.68 15.73 11.91
CA GLY A 264 -1.83 15.98 12.78
C GLY A 264 -3.19 15.84 12.09
N LYS A 265 -3.26 15.27 10.88
CA LYS A 265 -4.50 15.14 10.09
C LYS A 265 -4.61 13.76 9.46
N VAL A 266 -5.85 13.37 9.14
CA VAL A 266 -6.18 12.21 8.31
C VAL A 266 -6.24 12.65 6.85
N TRP A 267 -5.53 11.96 5.99
CA TRP A 267 -5.50 12.17 4.55
C TRP A 267 -6.06 10.94 3.85
N CYS A 268 -6.89 11.16 2.84
CA CYS A 268 -7.53 10.11 2.03
C CYS A 268 -7.22 10.38 0.56
N THR A 269 -6.90 9.34 -0.20
CA THR A 269 -6.62 9.49 -1.63
C THR A 269 -7.35 8.45 -2.47
N SER A 270 -7.61 8.80 -3.71
CA SER A 270 -8.04 7.91 -4.79
C SER A 270 -7.36 8.36 -6.09
N ASP A 271 -7.58 7.63 -7.18
CA ASP A 271 -7.08 8.04 -8.52
C ASP A 271 -7.57 9.43 -8.99
N TYR A 272 -8.58 10.00 -8.30
CA TYR A 272 -9.23 11.27 -8.73
C TYR A 272 -8.95 12.45 -7.82
N GLY A 273 -8.25 12.26 -6.71
CA GLY A 273 -7.97 13.37 -5.82
C GLY A 273 -7.41 12.99 -4.46
N LEU A 274 -7.11 14.02 -3.72
CA LEU A 274 -6.66 13.96 -2.34
C LEU A 274 -7.64 14.74 -1.45
N TRP A 275 -7.97 14.20 -0.31
CA TRP A 275 -8.83 14.83 0.70
C TRP A 275 -8.14 14.85 2.05
N CYS A 276 -8.49 15.84 2.84
CA CYS A 276 -8.02 15.97 4.22
C CYS A 276 -9.23 16.11 5.16
N LEU A 277 -9.19 15.42 6.29
CA LEU A 277 -10.21 15.56 7.32
C LEU A 277 -9.94 16.82 8.14
N ASP A 278 -10.90 17.75 8.15
CA ASP A 278 -10.89 18.97 8.96
C ASP A 278 -12.13 18.95 9.89
N GLY A 279 -11.89 18.75 11.19
CA GLY A 279 -12.94 18.38 12.13
C GLY A 279 -13.64 17.09 11.71
N ASP A 280 -14.93 17.16 11.45
CA ASP A 280 -15.77 16.04 10.98
C ASP A 280 -16.12 16.16 9.49
N THR A 281 -15.38 16.95 8.73
CA THR A 281 -15.65 17.19 7.31
C THR A 281 -14.43 16.81 6.46
N LEU A 282 -14.67 16.01 5.44
CA LEU A 282 -13.65 15.64 4.46
C LEU A 282 -13.62 16.71 3.37
N ILE A 283 -12.50 17.42 3.28
CA ILE A 283 -12.31 18.56 2.37
C ILE A 283 -11.36 18.15 1.25
N PRO A 284 -11.69 18.38 -0.05
CA PRO A 284 -10.76 18.18 -1.14
C PRO A 284 -9.56 19.13 -1.00
N VAL A 285 -8.38 18.63 -1.26
CA VAL A 285 -7.14 19.40 -1.24
C VAL A 285 -6.90 19.99 -2.62
N ASP A 286 -6.75 21.30 -2.68
CA ASP A 286 -6.37 22.00 -3.92
C ASP A 286 -4.85 21.87 -4.13
N LEU A 287 -4.47 21.02 -5.07
CA LEU A 287 -3.08 20.75 -5.42
C LEU A 287 -2.68 21.53 -6.69
N PRO A 288 -1.45 22.06 -6.76
CA PRO A 288 -0.88 22.53 -8.02
C PRO A 288 -1.03 21.47 -9.12
N SER A 289 -1.28 21.86 -10.35
CA SER A 289 -1.56 20.95 -11.47
C SER A 289 -0.44 19.93 -11.71
N GLU A 290 0.81 20.33 -11.50
CA GLU A 290 1.99 19.46 -11.63
C GLU A 290 2.08 18.41 -10.53
N ILE A 291 1.48 18.65 -9.36
CA ILE A 291 1.40 17.70 -8.23
C ILE A 291 0.15 16.84 -8.31
N ALA A 292 -0.94 17.37 -8.85
CA ALA A 292 -2.22 16.68 -8.95
C ALA A 292 -2.14 15.35 -9.74
N VAL A 293 -1.16 15.20 -10.64
CA VAL A 293 -0.91 13.94 -11.37
C VAL A 293 -0.37 12.81 -10.49
N ALA A 294 0.07 13.14 -9.28
CA ALA A 294 0.61 12.19 -8.32
C ALA A 294 -0.45 11.58 -7.38
N VAL A 295 -1.74 11.92 -7.53
CA VAL A 295 -2.81 11.30 -6.72
C VAL A 295 -2.93 9.81 -7.03
N GLY A 296 -3.16 9.00 -5.99
CA GLY A 296 -3.22 7.55 -6.10
C GLY A 296 -2.93 6.89 -4.75
N HIS A 297 -1.69 6.48 -4.51
CA HIS A 297 -1.26 5.83 -3.28
C HIS A 297 -0.60 6.80 -2.30
N LEU A 298 -0.73 6.50 -1.00
CA LEU A 298 -0.07 7.24 0.09
C LEU A 298 0.79 6.31 0.93
N SER A 299 1.97 6.80 1.30
CA SER A 299 2.83 6.16 2.29
C SER A 299 3.39 7.21 3.24
N VAL A 300 3.49 6.89 4.53
CA VAL A 300 4.06 7.78 5.54
C VAL A 300 5.24 7.13 6.24
N GLY A 301 6.23 7.91 6.57
CA GLY A 301 7.41 7.46 7.30
C GLY A 301 8.37 8.62 7.55
N ASP A 302 9.14 8.56 8.64
CA ASP A 302 10.20 9.53 8.99
C ASP A 302 9.74 11.02 8.89
N GLY A 303 8.47 11.28 9.29
CA GLY A 303 7.90 12.63 9.31
C GLY A 303 7.40 13.17 7.98
N VAL A 304 7.47 12.40 6.88
CA VAL A 304 7.00 12.79 5.56
C VAL A 304 5.86 11.89 5.06
N MET A 305 5.08 12.41 4.12
CA MET A 305 4.06 11.66 3.38
C MET A 305 4.39 11.68 1.89
N LEU A 306 4.54 10.50 1.30
CA LEU A 306 4.70 10.31 -0.13
C LEU A 306 3.34 10.05 -0.76
N MET A 307 3.07 10.69 -1.89
CA MET A 307 1.92 10.46 -2.74
C MET A 307 2.41 10.06 -4.14
N ALA A 308 1.86 8.97 -4.67
CA ALA A 308 2.28 8.44 -5.96
C ALA A 308 1.09 7.94 -6.78
N GLY A 309 0.89 8.56 -7.93
CA GLY A 309 -0.05 8.14 -8.96
C GLY A 309 0.67 7.49 -10.15
N MET A 310 -0.11 7.08 -11.14
CA MET A 310 0.40 6.33 -12.30
C MET A 310 1.57 7.04 -13.01
N TYR A 311 1.55 8.38 -13.06
CA TYR A 311 2.45 9.20 -13.88
C TYR A 311 3.28 10.21 -13.09
N GLY A 312 3.25 10.17 -11.78
CA GLY A 312 3.98 11.15 -10.99
C GLY A 312 4.07 10.81 -9.53
N ALA A 313 4.95 11.50 -8.83
CA ALA A 313 5.08 11.42 -7.39
C ALA A 313 5.42 12.78 -6.78
N ALA A 314 4.91 13.03 -5.59
CA ALA A 314 5.18 14.19 -4.76
C ALA A 314 5.22 13.78 -3.30
N TRP A 315 5.88 14.57 -2.45
CA TRP A 315 5.92 14.32 -1.04
C TRP A 315 5.62 15.60 -0.24
N HIS A 316 5.07 15.42 0.97
CA HIS A 316 4.68 16.49 1.88
C HIS A 316 5.53 16.38 3.15
N ASP A 317 6.19 17.47 3.53
CA ASP A 317 7.13 17.51 4.67
C ASP A 317 6.45 17.84 6.02
N GLY A 318 5.12 17.96 5.99
CA GLY A 318 4.31 18.41 7.14
C GLY A 318 3.86 19.87 7.00
N GLN A 319 4.41 20.63 6.05
CA GLN A 319 4.09 22.04 5.80
C GLN A 319 3.72 22.28 4.33
N GLU A 320 4.52 21.78 3.40
CA GLU A 320 4.32 22.01 1.96
C GLU A 320 4.57 20.77 1.11
N TRP A 321 4.06 20.82 -0.13
CA TRP A 321 4.25 19.79 -1.13
C TRP A 321 5.49 20.03 -1.97
N HIS A 322 6.24 18.97 -2.23
CA HIS A 322 7.42 18.95 -3.09
C HIS A 322 7.20 17.97 -4.23
N LEU A 323 7.28 18.45 -5.46
CA LEU A 323 7.21 17.58 -6.63
C LEU A 323 8.49 16.72 -6.73
N LEU A 324 8.35 15.41 -6.86
CA LEU A 324 9.45 14.52 -7.21
C LEU A 324 9.62 14.47 -8.73
N PHE A 325 8.55 14.09 -9.43
CA PHE A 325 8.51 14.11 -10.89
C PHE A 325 7.06 14.04 -11.39
N ASN A 326 6.89 14.48 -12.64
CA ASN A 326 5.67 14.36 -13.43
C ASN A 326 6.06 13.78 -14.79
N SER A 327 5.63 12.57 -15.13
CA SER A 327 5.99 11.87 -16.36
C SER A 327 4.93 11.96 -17.47
N VAL A 328 3.83 12.67 -17.23
CA VAL A 328 2.76 12.82 -18.24
C VAL A 328 3.29 13.41 -19.54
N GLU A 329 4.07 14.49 -19.45
CA GLU A 329 4.64 15.16 -20.62
C GLU A 329 5.67 14.29 -21.36
N TRP A 330 6.34 13.39 -20.64
CA TRP A 330 7.37 12.54 -21.23
C TRP A 330 6.82 11.34 -22.01
N GLN A 331 5.55 10.98 -21.78
CA GLN A 331 4.90 9.84 -22.43
C GLN A 331 4.23 10.20 -23.76
N SER A 332 3.88 11.47 -23.94
CA SER A 332 3.25 11.96 -25.17
C SER A 332 4.18 11.92 -26.41
N ASP A 333 5.50 11.94 -26.19
CA ASP A 333 6.48 11.92 -27.28
C ASP A 333 6.68 10.52 -27.90
N ASP A 334 6.42 9.44 -27.14
CA ASP A 334 6.58 8.06 -27.64
C ASP A 334 5.37 7.56 -28.44
N GLU A 335 4.20 8.24 -28.40
CA GLU A 335 3.01 7.88 -29.19
C GLU A 335 3.10 8.38 -30.65
N ALA A 336 4.09 9.23 -30.95
CA ALA A 336 4.31 9.76 -32.29
C ALA A 336 5.27 8.89 -33.16
N GLU A 337 5.89 7.85 -32.57
CA GLU A 337 6.90 6.99 -33.25
C GLU A 337 6.42 5.53 -33.51
N ASP A 338 5.19 5.14 -33.14
CA ASP A 338 4.56 3.85 -33.50
C ASP A 338 3.44 4.10 -34.54
#